data_a714d7f36a862534765598eb0bfe185f
#
_entry.id   a714d7f36a862534765598eb0bfe185f
#
_cell.length_a   1.000
_cell.length_b   1.000
_cell.length_c   1.000
_cell.angle_alpha   90.00
_cell.angle_beta   90.00
_cell.angle_gamma   90.00
#
_symmetry.space_group_name_H-M   'P 1'
#
loop_
_entity.id
_entity.type
_entity.pdbx_description
1 polymer ?
#
loop_
_entity_poly.entity_id
_entity_poly.type
_entity_poly.pdbx_seq_one_letter_code
_entity_poly.pdbx_strand_id
1 'polypeptide(L)'
;MLLITLYFFIVVIAIQLTYYLIVFGKFAFAKAQKSNPKRISISVIVCAKNEAENVIRYVPLLAEQDYHDYEIILIDDASSDHTLDIFEEFEKQYSNIRLVKVKNNEAFWGNKKYALTLGIKAAKKDYLLF
;
A
#
# COMPACT_ATOMS: atom_id res chain seq x y z
N MET A 1 -27.64 38.28 -31.23
CA MET A 1 -27.16 36.87 -31.00
C MET A 1 -25.71 36.87 -30.54
N LEU A 2 -24.75 37.41 -31.29
CA LEU A 2 -23.30 37.34 -30.95
C LEU A 2 -22.96 37.93 -29.56
N LEU A 3 -23.53 39.04 -29.17
CA LEU A 3 -23.33 39.66 -27.86
C LEU A 3 -23.80 38.74 -26.69
N ILE A 4 -24.95 38.10 -26.85
CA ILE A 4 -25.50 37.21 -25.84
C ILE A 4 -24.57 35.99 -25.64
N THR A 5 -24.08 35.42 -26.74
CA THR A 5 -23.12 34.30 -26.70
C THR A 5 -21.80 34.72 -26.04
N LEU A 6 -21.33 35.93 -26.31
CA LEU A 6 -20.11 36.45 -25.67
C LEU A 6 -20.30 36.63 -24.16
N TYR A 7 -21.42 37.20 -23.72
CA TYR A 7 -21.69 37.32 -22.27
C TYR A 7 -21.79 35.96 -21.58
N PHE A 8 -22.48 35.01 -22.20
CA PHE A 8 -22.56 33.65 -21.67
C PHE A 8 -21.17 33.00 -21.50
N PHE A 9 -20.31 33.17 -22.52
CA PHE A 9 -18.95 32.67 -22.50
C PHE A 9 -18.11 33.29 -21.37
N ILE A 10 -18.19 34.61 -21.18
CA ILE A 10 -17.51 35.32 -20.09
C ILE A 10 -17.97 34.82 -18.74
N VAL A 11 -19.26 34.58 -18.53
CA VAL A 11 -19.80 34.05 -17.26
C VAL A 11 -19.27 32.65 -16.97
N VAL A 12 -19.25 31.79 -17.97
CA VAL A 12 -18.70 30.40 -17.81
C VAL A 12 -17.23 30.45 -17.43
N ILE A 13 -16.42 31.28 -18.11
CA ILE A 13 -14.99 31.42 -17.77
C ILE A 13 -14.82 31.97 -16.34
N ALA A 14 -15.61 32.98 -15.95
CA ALA A 14 -15.53 33.56 -14.62
C ALA A 14 -15.83 32.50 -13.52
N ILE A 15 -16.87 31.68 -13.72
CA ILE A 15 -17.22 30.61 -12.82
C ILE A 15 -16.06 29.56 -12.74
N GLN A 16 -15.52 29.19 -13.89
CA GLN A 16 -14.43 28.21 -13.96
C GLN A 16 -13.16 28.70 -13.27
N LEU A 17 -12.77 29.96 -13.54
CA LEU A 17 -11.61 30.58 -12.88
C LEU A 17 -11.80 30.68 -11.36
N THR A 18 -12.99 31.09 -10.92
CA THR A 18 -13.32 31.18 -9.49
C THR A 18 -13.21 29.80 -8.82
N TYR A 19 -13.77 28.78 -9.46
CA TYR A 19 -13.65 27.41 -8.94
C TYR A 19 -12.20 26.96 -8.81
N TYR A 20 -11.38 27.16 -9.85
CA TYR A 20 -9.97 26.80 -9.82
C TYR A 20 -9.20 27.59 -8.75
N LEU A 21 -9.40 28.88 -8.66
CA LEU A 21 -8.73 29.70 -7.66
C LEU A 21 -9.10 29.31 -6.23
N ILE A 22 -10.36 28.96 -5.96
CA ILE A 22 -10.80 28.53 -4.62
C ILE A 22 -10.21 27.14 -4.28
N VAL A 23 -10.33 26.18 -5.20
CA VAL A 23 -9.91 24.78 -4.92
C VAL A 23 -8.39 24.70 -4.84
N PHE A 24 -7.68 25.17 -5.87
CA PHE A 24 -6.22 25.09 -5.90
C PHE A 24 -5.55 26.11 -4.98
N GLY A 25 -6.15 27.28 -4.78
CA GLY A 25 -5.67 28.24 -3.80
C GLY A 25 -5.67 27.66 -2.39
N LYS A 26 -6.77 27.04 -1.97
CA LYS A 26 -6.81 26.35 -0.65
C LYS A 26 -5.76 25.26 -0.54
N PHE A 27 -5.52 24.51 -1.60
CA PHE A 27 -4.51 23.45 -1.61
C PHE A 27 -3.09 24.02 -1.60
N ALA A 28 -2.81 25.03 -2.44
CA ALA A 28 -1.47 25.64 -2.54
C ALA A 28 -1.05 26.37 -1.26
N PHE A 29 -2.01 26.98 -0.56
CA PHE A 29 -1.75 27.69 0.70
C PHE A 29 -2.14 26.91 1.94
N ALA A 30 -2.44 25.62 1.80
CA ALA A 30 -2.67 24.73 2.95
C ALA A 30 -1.38 24.64 3.76
N LYS A 31 -1.42 25.14 4.98
CA LYS A 31 -0.31 24.94 5.93
C LYS A 31 -0.24 23.45 6.25
N ALA A 32 0.94 22.87 6.13
CA ALA A 32 1.18 21.53 6.62
C ALA A 32 0.78 21.48 8.09
N GLN A 33 -0.27 20.74 8.40
CA GLN A 33 -0.70 20.54 9.77
C GLN A 33 0.43 19.74 10.44
N LYS A 34 1.07 20.33 11.46
CA LYS A 34 1.99 19.56 12.31
C LYS A 34 1.15 18.49 13.00
N SER A 35 1.04 17.34 12.36
CA SER A 35 0.49 16.17 13.02
C SER A 35 1.48 15.78 14.11
N ASN A 36 1.04 15.72 15.35
CA ASN A 36 1.76 14.92 16.34
C ASN A 36 1.83 13.51 15.77
N PRO A 37 3.01 12.94 15.56
CA PRO A 37 3.13 11.59 15.05
C PRO A 37 2.46 10.66 16.06
N LYS A 38 1.22 10.28 15.79
CA LYS A 38 0.62 9.16 16.51
C LYS A 38 1.48 7.95 16.21
N ARG A 39 2.08 7.37 17.24
CA ARG A 39 2.73 6.07 17.10
C ARG A 39 1.63 5.04 16.86
N ILE A 40 1.47 4.61 15.63
CA ILE A 40 0.48 3.60 15.24
C ILE A 40 1.19 2.28 15.00
N SER A 41 0.55 1.20 15.40
CA SER A 41 1.05 -0.16 15.14
C SER A 41 0.63 -0.61 13.74
N ILE A 42 1.56 -1.13 12.94
CA ILE A 42 1.34 -1.42 11.52
C ILE A 42 1.67 -2.88 11.20
N SER A 43 0.78 -3.55 10.46
CA SER A 43 1.10 -4.81 9.77
C SER A 43 1.38 -4.51 8.30
N VAL A 44 2.60 -4.77 7.84
CA VAL A 44 3.00 -4.67 6.44
C VAL A 44 2.75 -6.02 5.77
N ILE A 45 1.93 -6.03 4.73
CA ILE A 45 1.54 -7.26 4.03
C ILE A 45 2.24 -7.31 2.69
N VAL A 46 3.11 -8.29 2.50
CA VAL A 46 3.89 -8.50 1.27
C VAL A 46 3.47 -9.81 0.65
N CYS A 47 2.86 -9.76 -0.52
CA CYS A 47 2.47 -10.94 -1.29
C CYS A 47 3.41 -11.10 -2.49
N ALA A 48 4.08 -12.24 -2.58
CA ALA A 48 4.99 -12.55 -3.66
C ALA A 48 4.69 -13.90 -4.31
N LYS A 49 5.03 -13.99 -5.59
CA LYS A 49 4.98 -15.22 -6.37
C LYS A 49 6.11 -15.21 -7.39
N ASN A 50 7.04 -16.14 -7.26
CA ASN A 50 8.23 -16.24 -8.14
C ASN A 50 9.04 -14.93 -8.17
N GLU A 51 9.35 -14.39 -7.01
CA GLU A 51 10.05 -13.11 -6.83
C GLU A 51 11.34 -13.27 -5.99
N ALA A 52 12.01 -14.43 -6.07
CA ALA A 52 13.16 -14.78 -5.24
C ALA A 52 14.24 -13.68 -5.19
N GLU A 53 14.63 -13.11 -6.34
CA GLU A 53 15.66 -12.06 -6.41
C GLU A 53 15.22 -10.76 -5.73
N ASN A 54 13.96 -10.36 -5.94
CA ASN A 54 13.41 -9.15 -5.34
C ASN A 54 13.24 -9.30 -3.83
N VAL A 55 12.81 -10.48 -3.39
CA VAL A 55 12.63 -10.80 -1.97
C VAL A 55 13.95 -10.74 -1.21
N ILE A 56 15.02 -11.33 -1.72
CA ILE A 56 16.36 -11.24 -1.12
C ILE A 56 16.80 -9.79 -0.97
N ARG A 57 16.51 -8.96 -1.96
CA ARG A 57 16.97 -7.58 -1.99
C ARG A 57 16.19 -6.65 -1.08
N TYR A 58 14.86 -6.81 -1.01
CA TYR A 58 13.98 -5.80 -0.42
C TYR A 58 13.42 -6.17 0.95
N VAL A 59 13.23 -7.46 1.26
CA VAL A 59 12.66 -7.85 2.56
C VAL A 59 13.57 -7.47 3.74
N PRO A 60 14.91 -7.62 3.68
CA PRO A 60 15.77 -7.14 4.74
C PRO A 60 15.63 -5.64 5.01
N LEU A 61 15.50 -4.83 3.95
CA LEU A 61 15.32 -3.38 4.09
C LEU A 61 13.99 -3.02 4.78
N LEU A 62 12.96 -3.84 4.59
CA LEU A 62 11.68 -3.68 5.31
C LEU A 62 11.81 -4.14 6.76
N ALA A 63 12.53 -5.24 7.01
CA ALA A 63 12.68 -5.82 8.35
C ALA A 63 13.51 -4.94 9.30
N GLU A 64 14.41 -4.13 8.74
CA GLU A 64 15.34 -3.26 9.46
C GLU A 64 14.89 -1.80 9.52
N GLN A 65 13.62 -1.50 9.22
CA GLN A 65 13.08 -0.15 9.31
C GLN A 65 13.08 0.35 10.76
N ASP A 66 13.51 1.60 10.95
CA ASP A 66 13.42 2.29 12.24
C ASP A 66 11.98 2.73 12.52
N TYR A 67 11.13 1.76 12.82
CA TYR A 67 9.73 2.00 13.21
C TYR A 67 9.40 1.28 14.51
N HIS A 68 8.71 1.95 15.42
CA HIS A 68 8.60 1.54 16.83
C HIS A 68 7.78 0.25 17.07
N ASP A 69 6.75 -0.03 16.25
CA ASP A 69 5.88 -1.20 16.43
C ASP A 69 5.25 -1.61 15.10
N TYR A 70 5.85 -2.58 14.44
CA TYR A 70 5.35 -3.15 13.20
C TYR A 70 5.66 -4.64 13.10
N GLU A 71 4.89 -5.32 12.28
CA GLU A 71 5.15 -6.68 11.84
C GLU A 71 5.09 -6.75 10.33
N ILE A 72 5.77 -7.72 9.74
CA ILE A 72 5.75 -8.00 8.31
C ILE A 72 5.13 -9.37 8.11
N ILE A 73 4.12 -9.45 7.25
CA ILE A 73 3.46 -10.68 6.87
C ILE A 73 3.84 -11.00 5.44
N LEU A 74 4.74 -11.95 5.27
CA LEU A 74 5.15 -12.45 3.97
C LEU A 74 4.16 -13.52 3.52
N ILE A 75 3.62 -13.38 2.32
CA ILE A 75 2.66 -14.33 1.76
C ILE A 75 3.24 -14.92 0.49
N ASP A 76 3.48 -16.23 0.52
CA ASP A 76 3.85 -16.97 -0.68
C ASP A 76 2.58 -17.43 -1.41
N ASP A 77 2.34 -16.89 -2.60
CA ASP A 77 1.20 -17.26 -3.46
C ASP A 77 1.53 -18.47 -4.35
N ALA A 78 1.91 -19.57 -3.71
CA ALA A 78 2.28 -20.83 -4.37
C ALA A 78 3.39 -20.64 -5.42
N SER A 79 4.53 -20.13 -5.00
CA SER A 79 5.72 -19.97 -5.85
C SER A 79 6.28 -21.32 -6.27
N SER A 80 6.89 -21.36 -7.44
CA SER A 80 7.58 -22.52 -8.00
C SER A 80 9.11 -22.37 -8.03
N ASP A 81 9.61 -21.20 -7.63
CA ASP A 81 11.02 -20.89 -7.46
C ASP A 81 11.44 -20.94 -5.98
N HIS A 82 12.58 -20.37 -5.65
CA HIS A 82 13.11 -20.34 -4.27
C HIS A 82 12.48 -19.26 -3.37
N THR A 83 11.41 -18.57 -3.80
CA THR A 83 10.76 -17.52 -3.02
C THR A 83 10.33 -18.02 -1.63
N LEU A 84 9.69 -19.20 -1.58
CA LEU A 84 9.22 -19.78 -0.33
C LEU A 84 10.38 -20.13 0.62
N ASP A 85 11.45 -20.73 0.11
CA ASP A 85 12.62 -21.10 0.92
C ASP A 85 13.23 -19.87 1.58
N ILE A 86 13.37 -18.78 0.81
CA ILE A 86 13.89 -17.49 1.29
C ILE A 86 12.97 -16.89 2.36
N PHE A 87 11.66 -16.95 2.18
CA PHE A 87 10.70 -16.48 3.17
C PHE A 87 10.79 -17.26 4.49
N GLU A 88 11.01 -18.57 4.43
CA GLU A 88 11.23 -19.40 5.63
C GLU A 88 12.52 -19.04 6.37
N GLU A 89 13.58 -18.66 5.63
CA GLU A 89 14.82 -18.18 6.24
C GLU A 89 14.62 -16.83 6.92
N PHE A 90 13.92 -15.89 6.29
CA PHE A 90 13.63 -14.58 6.88
C PHE A 90 12.72 -14.67 8.11
N GLU A 91 11.72 -15.58 8.12
CA GLU A 91 10.89 -15.81 9.31
C GLU A 91 11.72 -16.30 10.50
N LYS A 92 12.77 -17.09 10.27
CA LYS A 92 13.69 -17.54 11.32
C LYS A 92 14.67 -16.45 11.76
N GLN A 93 15.09 -15.61 10.84
CA GLN A 93 16.10 -14.56 11.07
C GLN A 93 15.51 -13.32 11.77
N TYR A 94 14.31 -12.90 11.41
CA TYR A 94 13.70 -11.67 11.88
C TYR A 94 12.47 -11.93 12.75
N SER A 95 12.49 -11.45 13.98
CA SER A 95 11.40 -11.66 14.94
C SER A 95 10.09 -10.94 14.60
N ASN A 96 10.17 -9.92 13.75
CA ASN A 96 9.02 -9.13 13.28
C ASN A 96 8.44 -9.64 11.96
N ILE A 97 8.95 -10.75 11.41
CA ILE A 97 8.44 -11.39 10.20
C ILE A 97 7.59 -12.60 10.55
N ARG A 98 6.52 -12.82 9.79
CA ARG A 98 5.68 -14.02 9.82
C ARG A 98 5.34 -14.45 8.41
N LEU A 99 5.44 -15.75 8.15
CA LEU A 99 5.14 -16.36 6.87
C LEU A 99 3.71 -16.91 6.83
N VAL A 100 3.02 -16.66 5.71
CA VAL A 100 1.73 -17.25 5.36
C VAL A 100 1.87 -17.95 4.02
N LYS A 101 1.69 -19.27 4.01
CA LYS A 101 1.75 -20.08 2.80
C LYS A 101 0.35 -20.28 2.23
N VAL A 102 0.15 -19.92 0.97
CA VAL A 102 -1.08 -20.21 0.25
C VAL A 102 -1.00 -21.64 -0.27
N LYS A 103 -1.88 -22.51 0.21
CA LYS A 103 -1.99 -23.85 -0.35
C LYS A 103 -2.56 -23.78 -1.75
N ASN A 104 -1.92 -24.50 -2.66
CA ASN A 104 -2.37 -24.63 -4.05
C ASN A 104 -3.73 -25.33 -4.07
N ASN A 105 -4.80 -24.57 -4.16
CA ASN A 105 -6.17 -25.07 -4.30
C ASN A 105 -6.66 -24.66 -5.68
N GLU A 106 -6.99 -25.64 -6.53
CA GLU A 106 -7.43 -25.42 -7.91
C GLU A 106 -8.58 -24.41 -8.02
N ALA A 107 -9.49 -24.36 -7.03
CA ALA A 107 -10.61 -23.43 -7.01
C ALA A 107 -10.19 -21.94 -6.85
N PHE A 108 -8.98 -21.69 -6.32
CA PHE A 108 -8.46 -20.34 -6.03
C PHE A 108 -7.16 -20.03 -6.75
N TRP A 109 -6.73 -20.87 -7.66
CA TRP A 109 -5.44 -20.75 -8.34
C TRP A 109 -5.34 -19.43 -9.10
N GLY A 110 -4.28 -18.64 -8.82
CA GLY A 110 -4.04 -17.34 -9.43
C GLY A 110 -4.87 -16.18 -8.84
N ASN A 111 -5.55 -16.38 -7.72
CA ASN A 111 -6.35 -15.32 -7.10
C ASN A 111 -5.55 -14.54 -6.03
N LYS A 112 -4.82 -13.50 -6.46
CA LYS A 112 -4.09 -12.57 -5.57
C LYS A 112 -4.95 -12.05 -4.41
N LYS A 113 -6.26 -11.89 -4.61
CA LYS A 113 -7.20 -11.45 -3.56
C LYS A 113 -7.30 -12.46 -2.43
N TYR A 114 -7.22 -13.75 -2.73
CA TYR A 114 -7.26 -14.79 -1.70
C TYR A 114 -5.99 -14.77 -0.84
N ALA A 115 -4.83 -14.73 -1.46
CA ALA A 115 -3.55 -14.59 -0.78
C ALA A 115 -3.56 -13.37 0.15
N LEU A 116 -3.97 -12.22 -0.37
CA LEU A 116 -4.09 -10.97 0.39
C LEU A 116 -5.06 -11.10 1.57
N THR A 117 -6.22 -11.78 1.38
CA THR A 117 -7.19 -12.02 2.46
C THR A 117 -6.58 -12.85 3.59
N LEU A 118 -5.73 -13.85 3.28
CA LEU A 118 -5.03 -14.63 4.30
C LEU A 118 -4.04 -13.77 5.09
N GLY A 119 -3.32 -12.87 4.41
CA GLY A 119 -2.42 -11.91 5.04
C GLY A 119 -3.16 -10.97 5.99
N ILE A 120 -4.29 -10.42 5.54
CA ILE A 120 -5.15 -9.56 6.38
C ILE A 120 -5.62 -10.31 7.63
N LYS A 121 -6.03 -11.57 7.50
CA LYS A 121 -6.45 -12.40 8.64
C LYS A 121 -5.30 -12.74 9.59
N ALA A 122 -4.06 -12.80 9.10
CA ALA A 122 -2.89 -13.06 9.90
C ALA A 122 -2.38 -11.81 10.64
N ALA A 123 -2.77 -10.62 10.19
CA ALA A 123 -2.38 -9.34 10.76
C ALA A 123 -2.87 -9.19 12.20
N LYS A 124 -2.01 -8.63 13.06
CA LYS A 124 -2.29 -8.41 14.49
C LYS A 124 -2.35 -6.94 14.87
N LYS A 125 -1.89 -6.04 13.99
CA LYS A 125 -1.86 -4.61 14.25
C LYS A 125 -3.10 -3.91 13.73
N ASP A 126 -3.38 -2.72 14.26
CA ASP A 126 -4.60 -1.95 13.95
C ASP A 126 -4.62 -1.38 12.53
N TYR A 127 -3.45 -1.15 11.95
CA TYR A 127 -3.31 -0.58 10.61
C TYR A 127 -2.60 -1.53 9.67
N LEU A 128 -3.08 -1.59 8.43
CA LEU A 128 -2.52 -2.44 7.38
C LEU A 128 -1.86 -1.59 6.31
N LEU A 129 -0.66 -1.99 5.87
CA LEU A 129 0.06 -1.45 4.73
C LEU A 129 0.26 -2.55 3.69
N PHE A 130 -0.01 -2.25 2.39
CA PHE A 130 0.08 -3.18 1.28
C PHE A 130 1.10 -2.73 0.25
#